data_e0af99759899b2c486e2b7dc97605ebe
#
_entry.id   e0af99759899b2c486e2b7dc97605ebe
#
_cell.length_a   1.000
_cell.length_b   1.000
_cell.length_c   1.000
_cell.angle_alpha   90.00
_cell.angle_beta   90.00
_cell.angle_gamma   90.00
#
_symmetry.space_group_name_H-M   'P 1'
#
loop_
_entity.id
_entity.type
_entity.pdbx_description
1 polymer ?
#
loop_
_entity_poly.entity_id
_entity_poly.type
_entity_poly.pdbx_seq_one_letter_code
_entity_poly.pdbx_strand_id
1 'polypeptide(L)'
;MLKEIQVYFSLEFLNSIFVKTCNLKDFYRFIIANFKKLSFGWVLTFLSSFGQTFLISLYVPEIIKSFSISEGTFGAIYAGCTVTASVIMLSLGHNVDHKPAKTVTAFSITGLAIASILLGFSYHFAVLILAIIMLRLFGQGLLTHISMTLISKIFDKNRGKALSFSSLGFSIGEAILPILITTIISFYNWRIAAICSGVLLLFYLIKLKFTNLDHFDEQLISIKGNSTKKMVRNYKEIIFNRKFGIIMPAVFAVSFINTAVFFYQYIFVEEKQWSVTLYASFFTAYAITRLVFSLFGGVWVDKYTAKKLFRFYLIPLNIGLLPFAFMDSILGALAFLILAGITTGISGTVKTAIIAEIYGTKNLGAIRSIFTMFMVISTALGPLLVGLLIDNNFSVSTILLCLSILLILVVFNSQRIGKIEK
;
A
#
# COMPACT_ATOMS: atom_id res chain seq x y z
N MET A 1 18.32 0.50 -32.49
CA MET A 1 18.05 0.99 -31.13
C MET A 1 16.89 0.23 -30.43
N LEU A 2 15.65 0.17 -30.96
CA LEU A 2 14.58 -0.62 -30.31
C LEU A 2 14.80 -2.15 -30.38
N LYS A 3 15.45 -2.69 -31.41
CA LYS A 3 15.85 -4.11 -31.50
C LYS A 3 17.01 -4.48 -30.56
N GLU A 4 17.90 -3.56 -30.21
CA GLU A 4 18.98 -3.83 -29.28
C GLU A 4 18.54 -3.80 -27.81
N ILE A 5 17.54 -2.98 -27.48
CA ILE A 5 16.90 -2.99 -26.14
C ILE A 5 16.11 -4.29 -25.93
N GLN A 6 15.52 -4.85 -26.99
CA GLN A 6 14.84 -6.17 -26.93
C GLN A 6 15.81 -7.33 -26.68
N VAL A 7 17.07 -7.23 -27.09
CA VAL A 7 18.10 -8.28 -26.92
C VAL A 7 18.65 -8.29 -25.48
N TYR A 8 18.73 -7.16 -24.77
CA TYR A 8 19.20 -7.09 -23.38
C TYR A 8 18.14 -7.50 -22.34
N PHE A 9 16.87 -7.45 -22.66
CA PHE A 9 15.79 -8.06 -21.90
C PHE A 9 15.37 -9.41 -22.49
N SER A 10 16.34 -10.20 -22.93
CA SER A 10 16.06 -11.53 -23.44
C SER A 10 15.42 -12.38 -22.34
N LEU A 11 14.38 -13.11 -22.68
CA LEU A 11 13.75 -14.12 -21.85
C LEU A 11 14.77 -15.06 -21.18
N GLU A 12 15.97 -15.21 -21.75
CA GLU A 12 17.09 -15.96 -21.20
C GLU A 12 17.77 -15.30 -20.01
N PHE A 13 17.93 -13.97 -19.99
CA PHE A 13 18.48 -13.27 -18.82
C PHE A 13 17.49 -13.31 -17.66
N LEU A 14 16.22 -13.08 -17.95
CA LEU A 14 15.14 -13.28 -16.97
C LEU A 14 15.08 -14.74 -16.52
N ASN A 15 15.14 -15.71 -17.43
CA ASN A 15 15.19 -17.14 -17.10
C ASN A 15 16.43 -17.52 -16.27
N SER A 16 17.60 -17.00 -16.56
CA SER A 16 18.82 -17.33 -15.79
C SER A 16 18.76 -16.78 -14.35
N ILE A 17 18.18 -15.62 -14.15
CA ILE A 17 17.91 -15.07 -12.80
C ILE A 17 16.71 -15.79 -12.16
N PHE A 18 15.66 -16.06 -12.94
CA PHE A 18 14.44 -16.74 -12.48
C PHE A 18 14.70 -18.19 -12.02
N VAL A 19 15.42 -18.97 -12.82
CA VAL A 19 15.61 -20.39 -12.57
C VAL A 19 16.61 -20.69 -11.45
N LYS A 20 17.64 -19.86 -11.28
CA LYS A 20 18.63 -20.07 -10.20
C LYS A 20 18.20 -19.57 -8.81
N THR A 21 17.25 -18.62 -8.72
CA THR A 21 16.89 -18.01 -7.44
C THR A 21 15.49 -18.34 -6.92
N CYS A 22 14.58 -18.81 -7.77
CA CYS A 22 13.21 -19.11 -7.39
C CYS A 22 12.83 -20.50 -7.90
N ASN A 23 12.68 -21.49 -7.01
CA ASN A 23 12.04 -22.72 -7.36
C ASN A 23 10.52 -22.47 -7.49
N LEU A 24 10.08 -22.00 -8.67
CA LEU A 24 8.68 -21.71 -8.98
C LEU A 24 7.75 -22.89 -8.68
N LYS A 25 8.27 -24.13 -8.81
CA LYS A 25 7.50 -25.33 -8.44
C LYS A 25 7.19 -25.36 -6.94
N ASP A 26 8.16 -25.00 -6.09
CA ASP A 26 7.95 -24.97 -4.65
C ASP A 26 7.02 -23.83 -4.22
N PHE A 27 7.11 -22.66 -4.89
CA PHE A 27 6.17 -21.55 -4.67
C PHE A 27 4.75 -21.96 -5.06
N TYR A 28 4.58 -22.58 -6.23
CA TYR A 28 3.28 -23.05 -6.71
C TYR A 28 2.70 -24.15 -5.80
N ARG A 29 3.51 -25.16 -5.42
CA ARG A 29 3.10 -26.19 -4.46
C ARG A 29 2.68 -25.60 -3.12
N PHE A 30 3.42 -24.60 -2.62
CA PHE A 30 3.08 -23.92 -1.38
C PHE A 30 1.73 -23.19 -1.48
N ILE A 31 1.47 -22.50 -2.59
CA ILE A 31 0.19 -21.82 -2.80
C ILE A 31 -0.97 -22.83 -2.82
N ILE A 32 -0.85 -23.92 -3.59
CA ILE A 32 -1.93 -24.91 -3.70
C ILE A 32 -2.19 -25.54 -2.34
N ALA A 33 -1.15 -25.98 -1.64
CA ALA A 33 -1.28 -26.61 -0.32
C ALA A 33 -1.94 -25.69 0.73
N ASN A 34 -1.81 -24.38 0.58
CA ASN A 34 -2.32 -23.39 1.54
C ASN A 34 -3.39 -22.46 0.95
N PHE A 35 -4.00 -22.82 -0.18
CA PHE A 35 -4.85 -21.94 -0.97
C PHE A 35 -6.00 -21.32 -0.16
N LYS A 36 -6.67 -22.08 0.71
CA LYS A 36 -7.77 -21.59 1.55
C LYS A 36 -7.33 -20.44 2.49
N LYS A 37 -6.14 -20.56 3.08
CA LYS A 37 -5.60 -19.53 3.98
C LYS A 37 -5.10 -18.32 3.21
N LEU A 38 -4.38 -18.56 2.12
CA LEU A 38 -3.78 -17.51 1.30
C LEU A 38 -4.81 -16.71 0.50
N SER A 39 -5.85 -17.38 -0.03
CA SER A 39 -6.93 -16.71 -0.77
C SER A 39 -7.73 -15.75 0.11
N PHE A 40 -7.88 -16.04 1.39
CA PHE A 40 -8.49 -15.11 2.35
C PHE A 40 -7.68 -13.80 2.43
N GLY A 41 -6.37 -13.90 2.65
CA GLY A 41 -5.50 -12.71 2.67
C GLY A 41 -5.51 -11.92 1.35
N TRP A 42 -5.50 -12.65 0.23
CA TRP A 42 -5.58 -12.06 -1.11
C TRP A 42 -6.89 -11.30 -1.35
N VAL A 43 -8.03 -11.88 -0.99
CA VAL A 43 -9.33 -11.22 -1.15
C VAL A 43 -9.42 -9.96 -0.28
N LEU A 44 -8.92 -9.99 0.95
CA LEU A 44 -8.94 -8.80 1.81
C LEU A 44 -8.11 -7.66 1.22
N THR A 45 -6.94 -7.94 0.65
CA THR A 45 -6.14 -6.90 -0.01
C THR A 45 -6.77 -6.42 -1.30
N PHE A 46 -7.43 -7.29 -2.07
CA PHE A 46 -8.22 -6.89 -3.24
C PHE A 46 -9.38 -5.95 -2.85
N LEU A 47 -10.19 -6.35 -1.87
CA LEU A 47 -11.33 -5.54 -1.39
C LEU A 47 -10.88 -4.24 -0.72
N SER A 48 -9.69 -4.19 -0.14
CA SER A 48 -9.15 -2.95 0.44
C SER A 48 -8.98 -1.85 -0.60
N SER A 49 -8.93 -2.19 -1.88
CA SER A 49 -8.80 -1.26 -3.00
C SER A 49 -9.90 -0.21 -3.03
N PHE A 50 -11.11 -0.53 -2.57
CA PHE A 50 -12.22 0.44 -2.51
C PHE A 50 -11.96 1.63 -1.58
N GLY A 51 -11.02 1.53 -0.65
CA GLY A 51 -10.56 2.64 0.21
C GLY A 51 -9.19 3.19 -0.15
N GLN A 52 -8.57 2.70 -1.23
CA GLN A 52 -7.25 3.17 -1.67
C GLN A 52 -7.34 4.45 -2.49
N THR A 53 -6.26 5.24 -2.45
CA THR A 53 -6.18 6.54 -3.13
C THR A 53 -6.47 6.41 -4.62
N PHE A 54 -5.93 5.40 -5.30
CA PHE A 54 -6.08 5.23 -6.74
C PHE A 54 -7.54 5.02 -7.18
N LEU A 55 -8.36 4.40 -6.34
CA LEU A 55 -9.78 4.20 -6.67
C LEU A 55 -10.63 5.40 -6.27
N ILE A 56 -10.36 6.00 -5.11
CA ILE A 56 -11.05 7.22 -4.66
C ILE A 56 -10.80 8.37 -5.64
N SER A 57 -9.59 8.47 -6.22
CA SER A 57 -9.24 9.52 -7.18
C SER A 57 -10.13 9.54 -8.43
N LEU A 58 -10.74 8.41 -8.80
CA LEU A 58 -11.64 8.33 -9.96
C LEU A 58 -12.96 9.11 -9.73
N TYR A 59 -13.35 9.28 -8.49
CA TYR A 59 -14.54 10.04 -8.12
C TYR A 59 -14.27 11.54 -7.98
N VAL A 60 -13.01 11.96 -7.84
CA VAL A 60 -12.61 13.32 -7.48
C VAL A 60 -13.14 14.38 -8.43
N PRO A 61 -13.01 14.27 -9.77
CA PRO A 61 -13.51 15.29 -10.70
C PRO A 61 -15.02 15.51 -10.53
N GLU A 62 -15.77 14.45 -10.37
CA GLU A 62 -17.22 14.50 -10.21
C GLU A 62 -17.64 15.05 -8.85
N ILE A 63 -16.89 14.75 -7.79
CA ILE A 63 -17.11 15.31 -6.45
C ILE A 63 -16.86 16.82 -6.46
N ILE A 64 -15.73 17.26 -7.01
CA ILE A 64 -15.38 18.68 -7.14
C ILE A 64 -16.50 19.44 -7.86
N LYS A 65 -16.96 18.91 -8.98
CA LYS A 65 -18.06 19.48 -9.76
C LYS A 65 -19.38 19.51 -8.97
N SER A 66 -19.72 18.41 -8.29
CA SER A 66 -20.99 18.25 -7.58
C SER A 66 -21.10 19.15 -6.34
N PHE A 67 -19.98 19.44 -5.70
CA PHE A 67 -19.93 20.29 -4.49
C PHE A 67 -19.42 21.71 -4.75
N SER A 68 -19.08 22.03 -6.01
CA SER A 68 -18.55 23.35 -6.42
C SER A 68 -17.36 23.81 -5.57
N ILE A 69 -16.42 22.88 -5.27
CA ILE A 69 -15.21 23.13 -4.50
C ILE A 69 -13.97 23.11 -5.40
N SER A 70 -12.89 23.76 -4.96
CA SER A 70 -11.61 23.73 -5.67
C SER A 70 -10.85 22.42 -5.43
N GLU A 71 -9.90 22.12 -6.32
CA GLU A 71 -9.01 20.96 -6.16
C GLU A 71 -8.22 21.01 -4.86
N GLY A 72 -7.68 22.19 -4.52
CA GLY A 72 -6.96 22.41 -3.27
C GLY A 72 -7.85 22.21 -2.03
N THR A 73 -9.11 22.67 -2.08
CA THR A 73 -10.07 22.42 -1.00
C THR A 73 -10.34 20.93 -0.83
N PHE A 74 -10.58 20.21 -1.93
CA PHE A 74 -10.76 18.75 -1.87
C PHE A 74 -9.51 18.05 -1.32
N GLY A 75 -8.32 18.45 -1.78
CA GLY A 75 -7.03 17.93 -1.30
C GLY A 75 -6.86 18.09 0.21
N ALA A 76 -7.20 19.27 0.75
CA ALA A 76 -7.13 19.53 2.19
C ALA A 76 -8.13 18.67 2.98
N ILE A 77 -9.37 18.53 2.49
CA ILE A 77 -10.39 17.66 3.09
C ILE A 77 -9.91 16.21 3.07
N TYR A 78 -9.45 15.72 1.93
CA TYR A 78 -8.95 14.37 1.79
C TYR A 78 -7.77 14.08 2.73
N ALA A 79 -6.84 15.02 2.87
CA ALA A 79 -5.73 14.93 3.81
C ALA A 79 -6.24 14.86 5.26
N GLY A 80 -7.14 15.74 5.66
CA GLY A 80 -7.75 15.75 7.00
C GLY A 80 -8.51 14.46 7.31
N CYS A 81 -9.33 13.98 6.36
CA CYS A 81 -10.03 12.70 6.46
C CYS A 81 -9.06 11.52 6.61
N THR A 82 -7.97 11.52 5.83
CA THR A 82 -6.95 10.47 5.86
C THR A 82 -6.21 10.45 7.20
N VAL A 83 -5.83 11.60 7.74
CA VAL A 83 -5.20 11.71 9.06
C VAL A 83 -6.17 11.24 10.15
N THR A 84 -7.42 11.69 10.13
CA THR A 84 -8.46 11.25 11.08
C THR A 84 -8.63 9.73 11.06
N ALA A 85 -8.78 9.14 9.87
CA ALA A 85 -8.88 7.69 9.70
C ALA A 85 -7.67 6.96 10.28
N SER A 86 -6.46 7.50 10.07
CA SER A 86 -5.22 6.89 10.56
C SER A 86 -5.10 6.89 12.09
N VAL A 87 -5.60 7.95 12.74
CA VAL A 87 -5.66 8.03 14.21
C VAL A 87 -6.68 7.03 14.77
N ILE A 88 -7.87 6.95 14.16
CA ILE A 88 -8.89 5.96 14.55
C ILE A 88 -8.36 4.53 14.34
N MET A 89 -7.58 4.30 13.28
CA MET A 89 -6.94 3.01 13.00
C MET A 89 -6.08 2.51 14.17
N LEU A 90 -5.42 3.40 14.90
CA LEU A 90 -4.60 3.05 16.06
C LEU A 90 -5.41 2.37 17.16
N SER A 91 -6.65 2.83 17.39
CA SER A 91 -7.55 2.26 18.40
C SER A 91 -8.24 0.97 17.95
N LEU A 92 -8.37 0.72 16.66
CA LEU A 92 -9.05 -0.46 16.12
C LEU A 92 -8.11 -1.58 15.69
N GLY A 93 -6.89 -1.25 15.28
CA GLY A 93 -5.96 -2.21 14.69
C GLY A 93 -5.50 -3.33 15.63
N HIS A 94 -5.47 -3.08 16.95
CA HIS A 94 -5.14 -4.10 17.94
C HIS A 94 -6.20 -5.21 18.07
N ASN A 95 -7.43 -4.96 17.63
CA ASN A 95 -8.52 -5.96 17.69
C ASN A 95 -8.19 -7.25 16.94
N VAL A 96 -7.30 -7.19 15.95
CA VAL A 96 -6.80 -8.37 15.21
C VAL A 96 -6.05 -9.37 16.13
N ASP A 97 -5.50 -8.89 17.24
CA ASP A 97 -4.79 -9.75 18.19
C ASP A 97 -5.72 -10.40 19.22
N HIS A 98 -6.92 -9.84 19.40
CA HIS A 98 -7.79 -10.15 20.55
C HIS A 98 -9.17 -10.67 20.16
N LYS A 99 -9.64 -10.44 18.95
CA LYS A 99 -10.96 -10.82 18.46
C LYS A 99 -10.85 -11.85 17.34
N PRO A 100 -11.85 -12.74 17.19
CA PRO A 100 -11.88 -13.70 16.11
C PRO A 100 -11.72 -13.04 14.73
N ALA A 101 -10.93 -13.66 13.85
CA ALA A 101 -10.64 -13.17 12.51
C ALA A 101 -11.92 -12.87 11.72
N LYS A 102 -12.94 -13.71 11.86
CA LYS A 102 -14.25 -13.54 11.24
C LYS A 102 -14.94 -12.26 11.70
N THR A 103 -14.88 -11.96 13.00
CA THR A 103 -15.54 -10.77 13.59
C THR A 103 -14.86 -9.47 13.12
N VAL A 104 -13.53 -9.39 13.19
CA VAL A 104 -12.82 -8.17 12.76
C VAL A 104 -12.92 -7.93 11.26
N THR A 105 -12.96 -9.02 10.49
CA THR A 105 -13.14 -8.95 9.03
C THR A 105 -14.55 -8.50 8.68
N ALA A 106 -15.58 -9.10 9.28
CA ALA A 106 -16.98 -8.73 9.06
C ALA A 106 -17.23 -7.26 9.41
N PHE A 107 -16.73 -6.81 10.57
CA PHE A 107 -16.80 -5.40 10.99
C PHE A 107 -16.18 -4.47 9.94
N SER A 108 -14.99 -4.81 9.45
CA SER A 108 -14.27 -3.96 8.50
C SER A 108 -14.94 -3.92 7.12
N ILE A 109 -15.44 -5.06 6.63
CA ILE A 109 -16.16 -5.11 5.35
C ILE A 109 -17.51 -4.38 5.45
N THR A 110 -18.23 -4.55 6.54
CA THR A 110 -19.48 -3.81 6.78
C THR A 110 -19.23 -2.30 6.80
N GLY A 111 -18.22 -1.85 7.53
CA GLY A 111 -17.82 -0.44 7.55
C GLY A 111 -17.44 0.10 6.17
N LEU A 112 -16.70 -0.69 5.37
CA LEU A 112 -16.33 -0.31 4.01
C LEU A 112 -17.53 -0.27 3.06
N ALA A 113 -18.47 -1.22 3.19
CA ALA A 113 -19.69 -1.25 2.40
C ALA A 113 -20.59 -0.03 2.71
N ILE A 114 -20.78 0.26 3.99
CA ILE A 114 -21.50 1.47 4.43
C ILE A 114 -20.82 2.72 3.90
N ALA A 115 -19.50 2.82 3.98
CA ALA A 115 -18.73 3.95 3.48
C ALA A 115 -18.93 4.17 1.97
N SER A 116 -18.90 3.09 1.18
CA SER A 116 -19.12 3.16 -0.27
C SER A 116 -20.55 3.59 -0.61
N ILE A 117 -21.55 3.08 0.12
CA ILE A 117 -22.95 3.47 -0.03
C ILE A 117 -23.15 4.94 0.38
N LEU A 118 -22.58 5.37 1.52
CA LEU A 118 -22.63 6.77 1.97
C LEU A 118 -21.98 7.71 0.95
N LEU A 119 -20.88 7.30 0.30
CA LEU A 119 -20.29 8.09 -0.76
C LEU A 119 -21.29 8.32 -1.90
N GLY A 120 -22.03 7.29 -2.32
CA GLY A 120 -23.07 7.42 -3.34
C GLY A 120 -24.25 8.32 -2.93
N PHE A 121 -24.61 8.32 -1.65
CA PHE A 121 -25.66 9.18 -1.08
C PHE A 121 -25.14 10.48 -0.47
N SER A 122 -23.90 10.90 -0.78
CA SER A 122 -23.31 12.14 -0.27
C SER A 122 -23.88 13.38 -0.99
N TYR A 123 -25.06 13.81 -0.63
CA TYR A 123 -25.66 15.09 -1.06
C TYR A 123 -25.24 16.25 -0.16
N HIS A 124 -24.83 15.97 1.08
CA HIS A 124 -24.32 16.93 2.04
C HIS A 124 -22.83 16.76 2.29
N PHE A 125 -22.11 17.85 2.49
CA PHE A 125 -20.69 17.86 2.69
C PHE A 125 -20.22 17.03 3.89
N ALA A 126 -20.97 17.05 5.00
CA ALA A 126 -20.67 16.25 6.17
C ALA A 126 -20.72 14.73 5.87
N VAL A 127 -21.66 14.30 5.02
CA VAL A 127 -21.77 12.89 4.61
C VAL A 127 -20.59 12.49 3.73
N LEU A 128 -20.14 13.37 2.83
CA LEU A 128 -18.95 13.16 2.01
C LEU A 128 -17.70 12.99 2.90
N ILE A 129 -17.49 13.88 3.87
CA ILE A 129 -16.37 13.80 4.82
C ILE A 129 -16.39 12.46 5.57
N LEU A 130 -17.56 12.10 6.12
CA LEU A 130 -17.73 10.84 6.85
C LEU A 130 -17.45 9.62 5.96
N ALA A 131 -17.97 9.62 4.73
CA ALA A 131 -17.74 8.55 3.77
C ALA A 131 -16.24 8.39 3.46
N ILE A 132 -15.52 9.48 3.20
CA ILE A 132 -14.09 9.45 2.92
C ILE A 132 -13.31 8.95 4.15
N ILE A 133 -13.61 9.42 5.36
CA ILE A 133 -12.97 8.91 6.60
C ILE A 133 -13.17 7.40 6.71
N MET A 134 -14.40 6.93 6.53
CA MET A 134 -14.71 5.50 6.63
C MET A 134 -14.04 4.68 5.51
N LEU A 135 -14.02 5.14 4.27
CA LEU A 135 -13.33 4.47 3.16
C LEU A 135 -11.82 4.30 3.48
N ARG A 136 -11.18 5.37 3.96
CA ARG A 136 -9.76 5.35 4.33
C ARG A 136 -9.50 4.42 5.51
N LEU A 137 -10.35 4.46 6.52
CA LEU A 137 -10.24 3.65 7.73
C LEU A 137 -10.41 2.16 7.43
N PHE A 138 -11.54 1.79 6.84
CA PHE A 138 -11.90 0.38 6.65
C PHE A 138 -11.19 -0.26 5.45
N GLY A 139 -11.05 0.47 4.34
CA GLY A 139 -10.39 -0.04 3.13
C GLY A 139 -8.87 -0.01 3.25
N GLN A 140 -8.25 1.14 3.16
CA GLN A 140 -6.81 1.27 3.20
C GLN A 140 -6.21 0.83 4.54
N GLY A 141 -6.82 1.21 5.65
CA GLY A 141 -6.35 0.90 6.99
C GLY A 141 -6.62 -0.55 7.37
N LEU A 142 -7.85 -0.86 7.81
CA LEU A 142 -8.17 -2.10 8.50
C LEU A 142 -8.08 -3.35 7.64
N LEU A 143 -8.68 -3.40 6.44
CA LEU A 143 -8.66 -4.64 5.64
C LEU A 143 -7.25 -5.06 5.25
N THR A 144 -6.41 -4.11 4.83
CA THR A 144 -4.99 -4.36 4.58
C THR A 144 -4.28 -4.86 5.83
N HIS A 145 -4.55 -4.21 6.96
CA HIS A 145 -3.94 -4.53 8.24
C HIS A 145 -4.31 -5.95 8.70
N ILE A 146 -5.60 -6.32 8.64
CA ILE A 146 -6.11 -7.65 8.99
C ILE A 146 -5.42 -8.72 8.14
N SER A 147 -5.46 -8.55 6.80
CA SER A 147 -4.83 -9.49 5.87
C SER A 147 -3.37 -9.74 6.22
N MET A 148 -2.57 -8.69 6.22
CA MET A 148 -1.12 -8.81 6.41
C MET A 148 -0.74 -9.29 7.81
N THR A 149 -1.53 -8.95 8.83
CA THR A 149 -1.28 -9.41 10.21
C THR A 149 -1.59 -10.88 10.38
N LEU A 150 -2.77 -11.33 9.94
CA LEU A 150 -3.18 -12.73 10.09
C LEU A 150 -2.28 -13.67 9.28
N ILE A 151 -1.99 -13.32 8.03
CA ILE A 151 -1.08 -14.11 7.18
C ILE A 151 0.33 -14.15 7.78
N SER A 152 0.83 -13.03 8.31
CA SER A 152 2.15 -12.98 8.94
C SER A 152 2.25 -13.81 10.22
N LYS A 153 1.15 -13.99 10.95
CA LYS A 153 1.10 -14.82 12.17
C LYS A 153 1.12 -16.31 11.85
N ILE A 154 0.33 -16.74 10.87
CA ILE A 154 0.17 -18.18 10.55
C ILE A 154 1.42 -18.76 9.86
N PHE A 155 2.03 -17.97 8.97
CA PHE A 155 3.16 -18.45 8.17
C PHE A 155 4.48 -17.92 8.74
N ASP A 156 5.17 -18.73 9.54
CA ASP A 156 6.47 -18.35 10.10
C ASP A 156 7.62 -18.64 9.12
N LYS A 157 7.77 -19.87 8.65
CA LYS A 157 8.86 -20.28 7.75
C LYS A 157 8.73 -19.77 6.31
N ASN A 158 7.50 -19.65 5.79
CA ASN A 158 7.20 -19.20 4.43
C ASN A 158 6.45 -17.85 4.44
N ARG A 159 6.73 -16.99 5.42
CA ARG A 159 6.07 -15.69 5.61
C ARG A 159 6.18 -14.81 4.39
N GLY A 160 7.35 -14.75 3.77
CA GLY A 160 7.59 -13.97 2.57
C GLY A 160 6.69 -14.38 1.41
N LYS A 161 6.64 -15.69 1.10
CA LYS A 161 5.79 -16.23 0.04
C LYS A 161 4.31 -15.97 0.31
N ALA A 162 3.87 -16.17 1.56
CA ALA A 162 2.49 -15.97 1.96
C ALA A 162 2.04 -14.50 1.85
N LEU A 163 2.85 -13.57 2.35
CA LEU A 163 2.61 -12.13 2.26
C LEU A 163 2.65 -11.63 0.81
N SER A 164 3.60 -12.14 0.02
CA SER A 164 3.72 -11.83 -1.40
C SER A 164 2.46 -12.21 -2.16
N PHE A 165 1.98 -13.45 -2.01
CA PHE A 165 0.75 -13.89 -2.65
C PHE A 165 -0.46 -13.05 -2.19
N SER A 166 -0.59 -12.80 -0.90
CA SER A 166 -1.69 -11.98 -0.37
C SER A 166 -1.64 -10.54 -0.91
N SER A 167 -0.45 -9.96 -1.09
CA SER A 167 -0.31 -8.60 -1.63
C SER A 167 -0.64 -8.46 -3.12
N LEU A 168 -0.68 -9.56 -3.89
CA LEU A 168 -1.13 -9.54 -5.29
C LEU A 168 -2.56 -9.05 -5.43
N GLY A 169 -3.40 -9.20 -4.39
CA GLY A 169 -4.74 -8.64 -4.38
C GLY A 169 -4.77 -7.15 -4.66
N PHE A 170 -3.80 -6.38 -4.16
CA PHE A 170 -3.65 -4.95 -4.50
C PHE A 170 -3.40 -4.74 -5.99
N SER A 171 -2.39 -5.44 -6.55
CA SER A 171 -2.00 -5.25 -7.94
C SER A 171 -3.13 -5.60 -8.91
N ILE A 172 -3.90 -6.65 -8.58
CA ILE A 172 -5.07 -7.04 -9.37
C ILE A 172 -6.22 -6.05 -9.18
N GLY A 173 -6.42 -5.56 -7.96
CA GLY A 173 -7.38 -4.49 -7.67
C GLY A 173 -7.07 -3.22 -8.46
N GLU A 174 -5.81 -2.78 -8.49
CA GLU A 174 -5.36 -1.64 -9.29
C GLU A 174 -5.53 -1.84 -10.80
N ALA A 175 -5.39 -3.06 -11.29
CA ALA A 175 -5.53 -3.34 -12.72
C ALA A 175 -7.00 -3.40 -13.17
N ILE A 176 -7.89 -3.97 -12.36
CA ILE A 176 -9.27 -4.30 -12.78
C ILE A 176 -10.28 -3.26 -12.31
N LEU A 177 -10.22 -2.85 -11.04
CA LEU A 177 -11.27 -2.01 -10.46
C LEU A 177 -11.40 -0.62 -11.10
N PRO A 178 -10.32 0.09 -11.50
CA PRO A 178 -10.45 1.36 -12.20
C PRO A 178 -11.26 1.24 -13.50
N ILE A 179 -11.03 0.19 -14.28
CA ILE A 179 -11.75 -0.05 -15.52
C ILE A 179 -13.24 -0.24 -15.25
N LEU A 180 -13.59 -1.07 -14.26
CA LEU A 180 -14.99 -1.31 -13.90
C LEU A 180 -15.67 -0.04 -13.39
N ILE A 181 -15.02 0.69 -12.50
CA ILE A 181 -15.59 1.90 -11.88
C ILE A 181 -15.75 3.01 -12.92
N THR A 182 -14.73 3.29 -13.75
CA THR A 182 -14.83 4.33 -14.78
C THR A 182 -15.88 3.97 -15.83
N THR A 183 -16.03 2.69 -16.16
CA THR A 183 -17.11 2.23 -17.05
C THR A 183 -18.48 2.54 -16.44
N ILE A 184 -18.72 2.23 -15.15
CA ILE A 184 -19.99 2.56 -14.50
C ILE A 184 -20.20 4.08 -14.42
N ILE A 185 -19.15 4.85 -14.14
CA ILE A 185 -19.22 6.32 -14.12
C ILE A 185 -19.65 6.87 -15.49
N SER A 186 -19.08 6.35 -16.56
CA SER A 186 -19.35 6.84 -17.94
C SER A 186 -20.75 6.48 -18.44
N PHE A 187 -21.29 5.32 -18.08
CA PHE A 187 -22.64 4.89 -18.50
C PHE A 187 -23.76 5.44 -17.61
N TYR A 188 -23.47 5.71 -16.35
CA TYR A 188 -24.47 6.16 -15.38
C TYR A 188 -23.98 7.45 -14.70
N ASN A 189 -23.37 7.32 -13.51
CA ASN A 189 -22.73 8.40 -12.78
C ASN A 189 -21.87 7.83 -11.63
N TRP A 190 -21.08 8.71 -11.00
CA TRP A 190 -20.17 8.33 -9.93
C TRP A 190 -20.88 7.82 -8.66
N ARG A 191 -22.09 8.29 -8.37
CA ARG A 191 -22.87 7.86 -7.20
C ARG A 191 -23.31 6.40 -7.31
N ILE A 192 -23.77 6.01 -8.49
CA ILE A 192 -24.15 4.62 -8.79
C ILE A 192 -22.91 3.72 -8.70
N ALA A 193 -21.76 4.15 -9.22
CA ALA A 193 -20.52 3.39 -9.12
C ALA A 193 -20.11 3.14 -7.65
N ALA A 194 -20.26 4.15 -6.79
CA ALA A 194 -19.99 4.03 -5.37
C ALA A 194 -20.99 3.05 -4.68
N ILE A 195 -22.28 3.13 -4.98
CA ILE A 195 -23.30 2.21 -4.44
C ILE A 195 -23.04 0.78 -4.90
N CYS A 196 -22.75 0.55 -6.19
CA CYS A 196 -22.41 -0.78 -6.72
C CYS A 196 -21.20 -1.39 -6.01
N SER A 197 -20.19 -0.57 -5.69
CA SER A 197 -19.04 -0.98 -4.89
C SER A 197 -19.46 -1.47 -3.49
N GLY A 198 -20.36 -0.73 -2.83
CA GLY A 198 -20.89 -1.11 -1.53
C GLY A 198 -21.70 -2.41 -1.57
N VAL A 199 -22.55 -2.58 -2.60
CA VAL A 199 -23.34 -3.80 -2.80
C VAL A 199 -22.45 -5.02 -3.03
N LEU A 200 -21.39 -4.89 -3.84
CA LEU A 200 -20.42 -5.96 -4.05
C LEU A 200 -19.76 -6.40 -2.74
N LEU A 201 -19.41 -5.46 -1.86
CA LEU A 201 -18.86 -5.75 -0.54
C LEU A 201 -19.87 -6.49 0.35
N LEU A 202 -21.16 -6.16 0.29
CA LEU A 202 -22.21 -6.87 1.02
C LEU A 202 -22.38 -8.31 0.53
N PHE A 203 -22.26 -8.58 -0.77
CA PHE A 203 -22.24 -9.96 -1.28
C PHE A 203 -21.08 -10.77 -0.71
N TYR A 204 -19.90 -10.19 -0.60
CA TYR A 204 -18.78 -10.87 0.04
C TYR A 204 -19.03 -11.14 1.55
N LEU A 205 -19.73 -10.24 2.22
CA LEU A 205 -20.10 -10.43 3.63
C LEU A 205 -21.00 -11.64 3.82
N ILE A 206 -21.92 -11.93 2.89
CA ILE A 206 -22.75 -13.14 2.89
C ILE A 206 -21.86 -14.37 2.76
N LYS A 207 -20.89 -14.38 1.81
CA LYS A 207 -19.92 -15.46 1.65
C LYS A 207 -19.09 -15.69 2.92
N LEU A 208 -18.71 -14.62 3.61
CA LEU A 208 -17.91 -14.69 4.84
C LEU A 208 -18.64 -15.46 5.97
N LYS A 209 -19.96 -15.42 6.05
CA LYS A 209 -20.75 -16.17 7.04
C LYS A 209 -20.47 -17.69 6.95
N PHE A 210 -20.29 -18.19 5.74
CA PHE A 210 -20.07 -19.62 5.46
C PHE A 210 -18.57 -20.01 5.42
N THR A 211 -17.67 -19.04 5.60
CA THR A 211 -16.23 -19.29 5.59
C THR A 211 -15.77 -19.65 7.00
N ASN A 212 -15.08 -20.80 7.14
CA ASN A 212 -14.41 -21.15 8.39
C ASN A 212 -13.04 -20.47 8.44
N LEU A 213 -12.79 -19.70 9.51
CA LEU A 213 -11.56 -18.96 9.78
C LEU A 213 -10.92 -19.31 11.13
N ASP A 214 -11.38 -20.39 11.80
CA ASP A 214 -10.94 -20.77 13.15
C ASP A 214 -9.42 -20.96 13.24
N HIS A 215 -8.81 -21.43 12.15
CA HIS A 215 -7.36 -21.59 12.05
C HIS A 215 -6.56 -20.26 12.15
N PHE A 216 -7.21 -19.10 12.04
CA PHE A 216 -6.59 -17.80 12.30
C PHE A 216 -6.68 -17.39 13.78
N ASP A 217 -7.52 -18.07 14.54
CA ASP A 217 -7.85 -17.71 15.92
C ASP A 217 -6.96 -18.42 16.96
N GLU A 218 -6.15 -19.42 16.53
CA GLU A 218 -5.27 -20.19 17.41
C GLU A 218 -4.25 -19.35 18.21
N GLN A 219 -3.92 -18.16 17.73
CA GLN A 219 -2.96 -17.24 18.36
C GLN A 219 -3.63 -16.02 18.99
N LEU A 220 -4.92 -16.10 19.32
CA LEU A 220 -5.61 -15.00 20.01
C LEU A 220 -5.07 -14.78 21.42
N ILE A 221 -4.89 -13.52 21.77
CA ILE A 221 -4.41 -13.11 23.09
C ILE A 221 -5.61 -12.77 23.96
N SER A 222 -5.79 -13.51 25.06
CA SER A 222 -6.83 -13.20 26.05
C SER A 222 -6.60 -11.83 26.69
N ILE A 223 -7.64 -10.99 26.70
CA ILE A 223 -7.62 -9.69 27.38
C ILE A 223 -7.83 -9.93 28.87
N LYS A 224 -6.75 -9.93 29.66
CA LYS A 224 -6.83 -9.87 31.13
C LYS A 224 -6.60 -8.42 31.59
N GLY A 225 -7.66 -7.75 32.04
CA GLY A 225 -7.59 -6.48 32.76
C GLY A 225 -7.59 -5.19 31.92
N ASN A 226 -7.66 -4.03 32.59
CA ASN A 226 -7.80 -2.65 32.09
C ASN A 226 -6.95 -2.33 30.83
N SER A 227 -7.57 -2.47 29.69
CA SER A 227 -6.88 -2.57 28.38
C SER A 227 -6.37 -1.23 27.84
N THR A 228 -7.11 -0.13 28.02
CA THR A 228 -6.80 1.14 27.31
C THR A 228 -5.55 1.85 27.83
N LYS A 229 -5.37 1.95 29.17
CA LYS A 229 -4.16 2.59 29.76
C LYS A 229 -2.90 1.77 29.47
N LYS A 230 -2.99 0.45 29.51
CA LYS A 230 -1.89 -0.47 29.19
C LYS A 230 -1.54 -0.39 27.70
N MET A 231 -2.54 -0.26 26.83
CA MET A 231 -2.36 -0.12 25.38
C MET A 231 -1.65 1.18 25.01
N VAL A 232 -2.06 2.33 25.58
CA VAL A 232 -1.41 3.63 25.33
C VAL A 232 0.03 3.64 25.82
N ARG A 233 0.32 2.99 26.96
CA ARG A 233 1.69 2.84 27.47
C ARG A 233 2.54 1.99 26.52
N ASN A 234 2.00 0.89 26.03
CA ASN A 234 2.69 0.04 25.06
C ASN A 234 3.00 0.78 23.75
N TYR A 235 2.12 1.66 23.27
CA TYR A 235 2.36 2.45 22.06
C TYR A 235 3.48 3.46 22.25
N LYS A 236 3.53 4.15 23.40
CA LYS A 236 4.66 5.04 23.73
C LYS A 236 5.99 4.26 23.76
N GLU A 237 6.03 3.11 24.42
CA GLU A 237 7.21 2.25 24.48
C GLU A 237 7.69 1.80 23.09
N ILE A 238 6.76 1.54 22.14
CA ILE A 238 7.10 1.18 20.77
C ILE A 238 7.64 2.40 20.00
N ILE A 239 6.96 3.55 20.05
CA ILE A 239 7.33 4.76 19.30
C ILE A 239 8.70 5.30 19.73
N PHE A 240 8.98 5.30 21.04
CA PHE A 240 10.27 5.78 21.57
C PHE A 240 11.37 4.71 21.55
N ASN A 241 11.09 3.52 20.98
CA ASN A 241 12.10 2.47 20.85
C ASN A 241 13.02 2.76 19.65
N ARG A 242 14.30 2.50 19.81
CA ARG A 242 15.31 2.60 18.74
C ARG A 242 14.94 1.79 17.49
N LYS A 243 14.28 0.63 17.67
CA LYS A 243 13.79 -0.21 16.57
C LYS A 243 12.81 0.54 15.68
N PHE A 244 11.88 1.30 16.29
CA PHE A 244 10.92 2.12 15.58
C PHE A 244 11.61 3.25 14.78
N GLY A 245 12.53 3.98 15.40
CA GLY A 245 13.28 5.05 14.75
C GLY A 245 14.13 4.59 13.54
N ILE A 246 14.45 3.29 13.46
CA ILE A 246 15.16 2.72 12.30
C ILE A 246 14.17 2.26 11.21
N ILE A 247 13.07 1.60 11.60
CA ILE A 247 12.15 0.97 10.63
C ILE A 247 11.16 2.00 10.07
N MET A 248 10.62 2.88 10.92
CA MET A 248 9.54 3.79 10.54
C MET A 248 9.91 4.76 9.41
N PRO A 249 11.08 5.43 9.41
CA PRO A 249 11.46 6.33 8.31
C PRO A 249 11.42 5.65 6.94
N ALA A 250 11.85 4.40 6.84
CA ALA A 250 11.85 3.66 5.58
C ALA A 250 10.44 3.26 5.13
N VAL A 251 9.56 2.87 6.07
CA VAL A 251 8.15 2.59 5.79
C VAL A 251 7.40 3.84 5.36
N PHE A 252 7.68 4.97 6.02
CA PHE A 252 7.10 6.27 5.73
C PHE A 252 7.54 6.80 4.36
N ALA A 253 8.84 6.77 4.07
CA ALA A 253 9.42 7.36 2.87
C ALA A 253 8.88 6.75 1.57
N VAL A 254 8.71 5.42 1.50
CA VAL A 254 8.12 4.78 0.31
C VAL A 254 6.73 5.30 0.03
N SER A 255 5.88 5.37 1.04
CA SER A 255 4.50 5.80 0.86
C SER A 255 4.41 7.29 0.58
N PHE A 256 5.26 8.08 1.24
CA PHE A 256 5.38 9.53 1.05
C PHE A 256 5.82 9.86 -0.38
N ILE A 257 6.95 9.31 -0.83
CA ILE A 257 7.53 9.64 -2.14
C ILE A 257 6.63 9.13 -3.28
N ASN A 258 6.14 7.90 -3.19
CA ASN A 258 5.26 7.37 -4.23
C ASN A 258 3.99 8.20 -4.37
N THR A 259 3.33 8.56 -3.26
CA THR A 259 2.12 9.40 -3.35
C THR A 259 2.43 10.82 -3.80
N ALA A 260 3.52 11.41 -3.35
CA ALA A 260 3.96 12.74 -3.78
C ALA A 260 4.19 12.81 -5.29
N VAL A 261 5.01 11.87 -5.82
CA VAL A 261 5.39 11.88 -7.24
C VAL A 261 4.19 11.49 -8.12
N PHE A 262 3.46 10.42 -7.80
CA PHE A 262 2.34 9.98 -8.62
C PHE A 262 1.15 10.93 -8.60
N PHE A 263 0.99 11.76 -7.55
CA PHE A 263 -0.08 12.74 -7.51
C PHE A 263 0.17 13.90 -8.49
N TYR A 264 1.41 14.34 -8.62
CA TYR A 264 1.80 15.46 -9.49
C TYR A 264 2.51 15.02 -10.78
N GLN A 265 2.51 13.74 -11.09
CA GLN A 265 3.26 13.16 -12.21
C GLN A 265 3.00 13.85 -13.56
N TYR A 266 1.74 14.23 -13.83
CA TYR A 266 1.39 14.88 -15.10
C TYR A 266 1.92 16.31 -15.16
N ILE A 267 1.90 17.05 -14.06
CA ILE A 267 2.54 18.37 -13.94
C ILE A 267 4.03 18.26 -14.23
N PHE A 268 4.69 17.22 -13.67
CA PHE A 268 6.11 16.97 -13.92
C PHE A 268 6.40 16.65 -15.38
N VAL A 269 5.54 15.87 -16.02
CA VAL A 269 5.64 15.51 -17.44
C VAL A 269 5.44 16.73 -18.34
N GLU A 270 4.50 17.62 -18.02
CA GLU A 270 4.23 18.85 -18.76
C GLU A 270 5.37 19.86 -18.62
N GLU A 271 5.89 20.08 -17.41
CA GLU A 271 7.05 20.99 -17.19
C GLU A 271 8.27 20.53 -18.00
N LYS A 272 8.47 19.20 -18.14
CA LYS A 272 9.54 18.64 -18.96
C LYS A 272 9.21 18.55 -20.45
N GLN A 273 8.05 19.05 -20.87
CA GLN A 273 7.56 19.01 -22.27
C GLN A 273 7.54 17.59 -22.86
N TRP A 274 7.28 16.57 -22.05
CA TRP A 274 7.17 15.21 -22.50
C TRP A 274 5.73 14.85 -22.93
N SER A 275 5.58 13.90 -23.83
CA SER A 275 4.27 13.40 -24.23
C SER A 275 3.56 12.70 -23.09
N VAL A 276 2.44 13.25 -22.63
CA VAL A 276 1.58 12.67 -21.60
C VAL A 276 1.07 11.28 -22.01
N THR A 277 0.70 11.11 -23.27
CA THR A 277 0.21 9.81 -23.80
C THR A 277 1.30 8.74 -23.73
N LEU A 278 2.54 9.09 -24.12
CA LEU A 278 3.66 8.16 -24.07
C LEU A 278 4.04 7.83 -22.61
N TYR A 279 4.04 8.84 -21.73
CA TYR A 279 4.24 8.63 -20.30
C TYR A 279 3.17 7.68 -19.71
N ALA A 280 1.91 7.89 -20.03
CA ALA A 280 0.83 7.03 -19.58
C ALA A 280 1.02 5.56 -20.02
N SER A 281 1.55 5.32 -21.23
CA SER A 281 1.85 3.96 -21.70
C SER A 281 2.93 3.26 -20.89
N PHE A 282 3.86 4.01 -20.30
CA PHE A 282 4.94 3.49 -19.44
C PHE A 282 4.46 2.95 -18.08
N PHE A 283 3.24 3.31 -17.67
CA PHE A 283 2.61 2.70 -16.50
C PHE A 283 2.44 1.19 -16.61
N THR A 284 2.32 0.66 -17.83
CA THR A 284 2.33 -0.79 -18.05
C THR A 284 3.65 -1.42 -17.59
N ALA A 285 4.79 -0.76 -17.85
CA ALA A 285 6.10 -1.23 -17.39
C ALA A 285 6.18 -1.18 -15.84
N TYR A 286 5.69 -0.11 -15.21
CA TYR A 286 5.58 -0.03 -13.74
C TYR A 286 4.73 -1.17 -13.16
N ALA A 287 3.54 -1.41 -13.71
CA ALA A 287 2.63 -2.43 -13.23
C ALA A 287 3.22 -3.85 -13.35
N ILE A 288 3.82 -4.17 -14.51
CA ILE A 288 4.49 -5.46 -14.74
C ILE A 288 5.66 -5.64 -13.77
N THR A 289 6.52 -4.63 -13.65
CA THR A 289 7.67 -4.68 -12.76
C THR A 289 7.25 -4.84 -11.31
N ARG A 290 6.26 -4.08 -10.85
CA ARG A 290 5.70 -4.19 -9.50
C ARG A 290 5.14 -5.59 -9.22
N LEU A 291 4.39 -6.16 -10.15
CA LEU A 291 3.81 -7.50 -10.02
C LEU A 291 4.91 -8.56 -9.92
N VAL A 292 5.88 -8.53 -10.83
CA VAL A 292 7.03 -9.44 -10.86
C VAL A 292 7.82 -9.37 -9.55
N PHE A 293 8.21 -8.17 -9.13
CA PHE A 293 9.02 -7.99 -7.93
C PHE A 293 8.22 -8.16 -6.63
N SER A 294 6.90 -8.11 -6.65
CA SER A 294 6.07 -8.53 -5.52
C SER A 294 6.22 -10.03 -5.24
N LEU A 295 6.29 -10.87 -6.28
CA LEU A 295 6.53 -12.32 -6.15
C LEU A 295 7.97 -12.61 -5.69
N PHE A 296 8.95 -11.98 -6.31
CA PHE A 296 10.36 -12.15 -5.92
C PHE A 296 10.62 -11.67 -4.49
N GLY A 297 10.03 -10.57 -4.08
CA GLY A 297 10.16 -10.05 -2.72
C GLY A 297 9.83 -11.09 -1.66
N GLY A 298 8.80 -11.91 -1.90
CA GLY A 298 8.41 -13.00 -1.02
C GLY A 298 9.48 -14.07 -0.89
N VAL A 299 9.96 -14.56 -2.03
CA VAL A 299 11.01 -15.60 -2.08
C VAL A 299 12.32 -15.09 -1.48
N TRP A 300 12.68 -13.85 -1.77
CA TRP A 300 13.90 -13.25 -1.23
C TRP A 300 13.84 -13.02 0.28
N VAL A 301 12.69 -12.63 0.82
CA VAL A 301 12.50 -12.54 2.28
C VAL A 301 12.71 -13.88 2.95
N ASP A 302 12.17 -14.95 2.38
CA ASP A 302 12.32 -16.31 2.95
C ASP A 302 13.76 -16.83 2.81
N LYS A 303 14.48 -16.45 1.75
CA LYS A 303 15.87 -16.90 1.49
C LYS A 303 16.90 -16.07 2.24
N TYR A 304 16.74 -14.73 2.29
CA TYR A 304 17.77 -13.81 2.78
C TYR A 304 17.42 -13.08 4.06
N THR A 305 16.20 -13.27 4.61
CA THR A 305 15.58 -12.54 5.72
C THR A 305 15.10 -11.13 5.35
N ALA A 306 14.03 -10.69 6.02
CA ALA A 306 13.52 -9.33 5.83
C ALA A 306 14.55 -8.27 6.27
N LYS A 307 15.36 -8.57 7.29
CA LYS A 307 16.40 -7.69 7.84
C LYS A 307 17.49 -7.35 6.82
N LYS A 308 17.93 -8.31 5.98
CA LYS A 308 18.88 -8.06 4.90
C LYS A 308 18.26 -7.22 3.79
N LEU A 309 17.06 -7.58 3.32
CA LEU A 309 16.40 -6.89 2.22
C LEU A 309 16.01 -5.46 2.59
N PHE A 310 15.62 -5.23 3.84
CA PHE A 310 15.24 -3.92 4.35
C PHE A 310 16.32 -2.85 4.18
N ARG A 311 17.60 -3.23 4.16
CA ARG A 311 18.72 -2.31 3.95
C ARG A 311 18.77 -1.74 2.53
N PHE A 312 18.28 -2.49 1.55
CA PHE A 312 18.54 -2.20 0.13
C PHE A 312 17.27 -1.94 -0.69
N TYR A 313 16.07 -2.28 -0.20
CA TYR A 313 14.84 -2.23 -0.99
C TYR A 313 14.43 -0.83 -1.46
N LEU A 314 14.96 0.23 -0.84
CA LEU A 314 14.73 1.63 -1.21
C LEU A 314 15.66 2.12 -2.31
N ILE A 315 16.78 1.44 -2.55
CA ILE A 315 17.81 1.88 -3.49
C ILE A 315 17.29 2.02 -4.91
N PRO A 316 16.50 1.07 -5.46
CA PRO A 316 15.98 1.24 -6.82
C PRO A 316 15.13 2.51 -6.97
N LEU A 317 14.25 2.82 -6.01
CA LEU A 317 13.44 4.05 -6.04
C LEU A 317 14.33 5.29 -6.05
N ASN A 318 15.37 5.31 -5.22
CA ASN A 318 16.30 6.44 -5.16
C ASN A 318 17.05 6.64 -6.49
N ILE A 319 17.57 5.55 -7.05
CA ILE A 319 18.23 5.60 -8.36
C ILE A 319 17.26 6.07 -9.44
N GLY A 320 15.98 5.67 -9.37
CA GLY A 320 14.98 6.07 -10.35
C GLY A 320 14.60 7.55 -10.32
N LEU A 321 14.68 8.20 -9.17
CA LEU A 321 14.41 9.65 -9.06
C LEU A 321 15.42 10.49 -9.82
N LEU A 322 16.69 10.05 -9.93
CA LEU A 322 17.75 10.82 -10.58
C LEU A 322 17.56 10.97 -12.11
N PRO A 323 17.34 9.90 -12.90
CA PRO A 323 17.04 10.06 -14.32
C PRO A 323 15.72 10.83 -14.57
N PHE A 324 14.72 10.69 -13.70
CA PHE A 324 13.49 11.49 -13.80
C PHE A 324 13.78 12.98 -13.57
N ALA A 325 14.67 13.31 -12.62
CA ALA A 325 15.07 14.68 -12.32
C ALA A 325 15.89 15.33 -13.45
N PHE A 326 16.91 14.63 -13.97
CA PHE A 326 17.98 15.27 -14.74
C PHE A 326 18.02 14.90 -16.23
N MET A 327 17.34 13.83 -16.68
CA MET A 327 17.30 13.53 -18.10
C MET A 327 16.27 14.41 -18.83
N ASP A 328 16.65 14.91 -19.99
CA ASP A 328 15.73 15.63 -20.90
C ASP A 328 14.87 14.65 -21.70
N SER A 329 15.35 13.42 -21.87
CA SER A 329 14.60 12.36 -22.55
C SER A 329 13.54 11.75 -21.65
N ILE A 330 12.34 11.49 -22.19
CA ILE A 330 11.25 10.77 -21.51
C ILE A 330 11.65 9.36 -21.03
N LEU A 331 12.78 8.81 -21.51
CA LEU A 331 13.34 7.57 -20.98
C LEU A 331 13.72 7.67 -19.50
N GLY A 332 13.97 8.89 -19.00
CA GLY A 332 14.14 9.14 -17.57
C GLY A 332 12.89 8.78 -16.75
N ALA A 333 11.72 9.10 -17.27
CA ALA A 333 10.45 8.70 -16.67
C ALA A 333 10.23 7.18 -16.72
N LEU A 334 10.57 6.53 -17.84
CA LEU A 334 10.50 5.06 -17.95
C LEU A 334 11.41 4.37 -16.93
N ALA A 335 12.66 4.86 -16.79
CA ALA A 335 13.62 4.35 -15.81
C ALA A 335 13.08 4.49 -14.38
N PHE A 336 12.53 5.67 -14.05
CA PHE A 336 11.88 5.92 -12.76
C PHE A 336 10.74 4.92 -12.52
N LEU A 337 9.81 4.76 -13.46
CA LEU A 337 8.65 3.88 -13.31
C LEU A 337 9.05 2.41 -13.11
N ILE A 338 10.04 1.91 -13.85
CA ILE A 338 10.57 0.55 -13.66
C ILE A 338 11.18 0.40 -12.25
N LEU A 339 12.06 1.32 -11.84
CA LEU A 339 12.77 1.25 -10.56
C LEU A 339 11.83 1.49 -9.36
N ALA A 340 10.84 2.37 -9.51
CA ALA A 340 9.77 2.54 -8.54
C ALA A 340 8.90 1.27 -8.42
N GLY A 341 8.63 0.60 -9.55
CA GLY A 341 7.95 -0.69 -9.60
C GLY A 341 8.69 -1.79 -8.81
N ILE A 342 10.03 -1.86 -8.94
CA ILE A 342 10.87 -2.78 -8.15
C ILE A 342 10.69 -2.52 -6.66
N THR A 343 10.91 -1.29 -6.22
CA THR A 343 10.79 -0.92 -4.79
C THR A 343 9.39 -1.18 -4.26
N THR A 344 8.35 -0.76 -4.98
CA THR A 344 6.95 -0.93 -4.54
C THR A 344 6.55 -2.39 -4.48
N GLY A 345 6.98 -3.20 -5.46
CA GLY A 345 6.73 -4.63 -5.48
C GLY A 345 7.29 -5.33 -4.25
N ILE A 346 8.55 -5.11 -3.94
CA ILE A 346 9.23 -5.72 -2.78
C ILE A 346 8.71 -5.17 -1.45
N SER A 347 8.36 -3.88 -1.41
CA SER A 347 8.11 -3.15 -0.16
C SER A 347 6.95 -3.71 0.67
N GLY A 348 5.89 -4.19 0.03
CA GLY A 348 4.72 -4.76 0.71
C GLY A 348 5.10 -5.93 1.62
N THR A 349 5.90 -6.85 1.09
CA THR A 349 6.38 -8.03 1.82
C THR A 349 7.45 -7.67 2.84
N VAL A 350 8.47 -6.91 2.43
CA VAL A 350 9.60 -6.54 3.30
C VAL A 350 9.14 -5.75 4.52
N LYS A 351 8.29 -4.73 4.35
CA LYS A 351 7.75 -3.92 5.47
C LYS A 351 6.99 -4.77 6.48
N THR A 352 6.18 -5.71 6.01
CA THR A 352 5.40 -6.57 6.90
C THR A 352 6.28 -7.61 7.61
N ALA A 353 7.17 -8.25 6.85
CA ALA A 353 8.05 -9.29 7.38
C ALA A 353 9.07 -8.74 8.38
N ILE A 354 9.63 -7.53 8.16
CA ILE A 354 10.60 -6.92 9.08
C ILE A 354 9.96 -6.59 10.44
N ILE A 355 8.71 -6.13 10.45
CA ILE A 355 8.00 -5.84 11.69
C ILE A 355 7.81 -7.14 12.49
N ALA A 356 7.38 -8.24 11.83
CA ALA A 356 7.22 -9.53 12.48
C ALA A 356 8.56 -10.15 12.92
N GLU A 357 9.63 -9.98 12.14
CA GLU A 357 10.97 -10.50 12.45
C GLU A 357 11.61 -9.78 13.65
N ILE A 358 11.42 -8.45 13.79
CA ILE A 358 12.06 -7.63 14.84
C ILE A 358 11.23 -7.56 16.12
N TYR A 359 9.91 -7.53 16.01
CA TYR A 359 9.01 -7.40 17.17
C TYR A 359 8.35 -8.72 17.58
N GLY A 360 8.49 -9.77 16.76
CA GLY A 360 7.79 -11.03 16.96
C GLY A 360 6.34 -10.99 16.53
N THR A 361 5.65 -12.12 16.64
CA THR A 361 4.24 -12.25 16.23
C THR A 361 3.25 -11.97 17.36
N LYS A 362 3.71 -11.95 18.62
CA LYS A 362 2.90 -11.57 19.78
C LYS A 362 2.56 -10.08 19.71
N ASN A 363 1.28 -9.72 19.82
CA ASN A 363 0.77 -8.34 19.70
C ASN A 363 1.08 -7.70 18.33
N LEU A 364 1.25 -8.50 17.27
CA LEU A 364 1.63 -8.00 15.95
C LEU A 364 0.61 -7.01 15.38
N GLY A 365 -0.68 -7.20 15.65
CA GLY A 365 -1.74 -6.31 15.26
C GLY A 365 -1.60 -4.92 15.86
N ALA A 366 -1.33 -4.83 17.17
CA ALA A 366 -1.10 -3.56 17.86
C ALA A 366 0.16 -2.85 17.35
N ILE A 367 1.25 -3.59 17.12
CA ILE A 367 2.50 -3.01 16.60
C ILE A 367 2.29 -2.50 15.17
N ARG A 368 1.70 -3.32 14.32
CA ARG A 368 1.44 -2.95 12.92
C ARG A 368 0.47 -1.78 12.78
N SER A 369 -0.51 -1.61 13.70
CA SER A 369 -1.43 -0.47 13.64
C SER A 369 -0.71 0.87 13.73
N ILE A 370 0.35 0.97 14.55
CA ILE A 370 1.19 2.16 14.64
C ILE A 370 1.89 2.43 13.29
N PHE A 371 2.54 1.40 12.74
CA PHE A 371 3.21 1.54 11.44
C PHE A 371 2.24 1.90 10.31
N THR A 372 1.04 1.31 10.32
CA THR A 372 -0.02 1.60 9.35
C THR A 372 -0.51 3.04 9.49
N MET A 373 -0.72 3.53 10.72
CA MET A 373 -1.11 4.90 10.98
C MET A 373 -0.12 5.90 10.34
N PHE A 374 1.17 5.77 10.66
CA PHE A 374 2.20 6.65 10.10
C PHE A 374 2.36 6.51 8.59
N MET A 375 2.21 5.30 8.05
CA MET A 375 2.21 5.05 6.61
C MET A 375 1.04 5.77 5.92
N VAL A 376 -0.15 5.74 6.51
CA VAL A 376 -1.33 6.43 5.96
C VAL A 376 -1.18 7.94 6.05
N ILE A 377 -0.65 8.46 7.17
CA ILE A 377 -0.31 9.89 7.31
C ILE A 377 0.68 10.32 6.22
N SER A 378 1.69 9.50 5.92
CA SER A 378 2.69 9.84 4.89
C SER A 378 2.07 10.01 3.50
N THR A 379 1.01 9.26 3.19
CA THR A 379 0.30 9.39 1.92
C THR A 379 -0.48 10.70 1.77
N ALA A 380 -0.81 11.35 2.88
CA ALA A 380 -1.42 12.67 2.89
C ALA A 380 -0.36 13.81 2.83
N LEU A 381 0.76 13.62 3.55
CA LEU A 381 1.81 14.62 3.64
C LEU A 381 2.63 14.75 2.34
N GLY A 382 2.79 13.67 1.58
CA GLY A 382 3.55 13.70 0.32
C GLY A 382 3.02 14.72 -0.67
N PRO A 383 1.76 14.60 -1.12
CA PRO A 383 1.16 15.58 -2.01
C PRO A 383 1.11 17.01 -1.42
N LEU A 384 0.82 17.15 -0.12
CA LEU A 384 0.77 18.45 0.53
C LEU A 384 2.12 19.19 0.41
N LEU A 385 3.22 18.54 0.79
CA LEU A 385 4.54 19.18 0.77
C LEU A 385 5.02 19.45 -0.66
N VAL A 386 4.82 18.51 -1.58
CA VAL A 386 5.22 18.72 -2.98
C VAL A 386 4.36 19.80 -3.64
N GLY A 387 3.05 19.85 -3.35
CA GLY A 387 2.18 20.93 -3.82
C GLY A 387 2.66 22.31 -3.36
N LEU A 388 3.03 22.46 -2.09
CA LEU A 388 3.60 23.69 -1.56
C LEU A 388 4.90 24.09 -2.27
N LEU A 389 5.76 23.11 -2.64
CA LEU A 389 6.98 23.40 -3.40
C LEU A 389 6.66 23.87 -4.83
N ILE A 390 5.68 23.23 -5.49
CA ILE A 390 5.21 23.66 -6.82
C ILE A 390 4.65 25.09 -6.77
N ASP A 391 3.80 25.38 -5.80
CA ASP A 391 3.19 26.72 -5.62
C ASP A 391 4.24 27.81 -5.35
N ASN A 392 5.38 27.45 -4.77
CA ASN A 392 6.53 28.33 -4.58
C ASN A 392 7.54 28.30 -5.76
N ASN A 393 7.13 27.83 -6.93
CA ASN A 393 7.90 27.81 -8.17
C ASN A 393 9.22 27.01 -8.11
N PHE A 394 9.31 25.99 -7.26
CA PHE A 394 10.43 25.06 -7.31
C PHE A 394 10.33 24.18 -8.55
N SER A 395 11.44 24.08 -9.31
CA SER A 395 11.46 23.21 -10.49
C SER A 395 11.29 21.74 -10.13
N VAL A 396 10.73 20.94 -11.05
CA VAL A 396 10.57 19.49 -10.91
C VAL A 396 11.88 18.81 -10.54
N SER A 397 12.98 19.20 -11.19
CA SER A 397 14.31 18.66 -10.91
C SER A 397 14.75 18.89 -9.47
N THR A 398 14.49 20.10 -8.93
CA THR A 398 14.80 20.43 -7.54
C THR A 398 13.93 19.62 -6.56
N ILE A 399 12.65 19.48 -6.83
CA ILE A 399 11.72 18.69 -6.00
C ILE A 399 12.17 17.23 -5.94
N LEU A 400 12.44 16.61 -7.10
CA LEU A 400 12.87 15.23 -7.20
C LEU A 400 14.25 15.00 -6.53
N LEU A 401 15.17 15.97 -6.64
CA LEU A 401 16.45 15.94 -5.95
C LEU A 401 16.27 15.98 -4.42
N CYS A 402 15.43 16.85 -3.91
CA CYS A 402 15.10 16.90 -2.47
C CYS A 402 14.55 15.57 -1.96
N LEU A 403 13.63 14.95 -2.73
CA LEU A 403 13.09 13.62 -2.40
C LEU A 403 14.18 12.53 -2.44
N SER A 404 15.11 12.61 -3.40
CA SER A 404 16.25 11.68 -3.49
C SER A 404 17.20 11.83 -2.30
N ILE A 405 17.54 13.06 -1.89
CA ILE A 405 18.38 13.31 -0.72
C ILE A 405 17.72 12.78 0.55
N LEU A 406 16.42 13.04 0.74
CA LEU A 406 15.65 12.47 1.84
C LEU A 406 15.75 10.95 1.87
N LEU A 407 15.61 10.32 0.71
CA LEU A 407 15.65 8.86 0.59
C LEU A 407 17.06 8.30 0.89
N ILE A 408 18.11 8.99 0.50
CA ILE A 408 19.50 8.64 0.85
C ILE A 408 19.66 8.60 2.36
N LEU A 409 19.21 9.64 3.07
CA LEU A 409 19.28 9.71 4.53
C LEU A 409 18.52 8.54 5.19
N VAL A 410 17.35 8.19 4.62
CA VAL A 410 16.55 7.05 5.09
C VAL A 410 17.26 5.71 4.82
N VAL A 411 17.91 5.55 3.66
CA VAL A 411 18.72 4.36 3.35
C VAL A 411 19.87 4.21 4.33
N PHE A 412 20.59 5.29 4.63
CA PHE A 412 21.66 5.26 5.64
C PHE A 412 21.13 4.89 7.02
N ASN A 413 19.97 5.44 7.44
CA ASN A 413 19.35 5.05 8.69
C ASN A 413 18.96 3.55 8.69
N SER A 414 18.44 3.02 7.59
CA SER A 414 18.04 1.62 7.48
C SER A 414 19.20 0.62 7.61
N GLN A 415 20.44 1.02 7.29
CA GLN A 415 21.62 0.17 7.50
C GLN A 415 21.82 -0.20 8.98
N ARG A 416 21.37 0.65 9.89
CA ARG A 416 21.47 0.44 11.37
C ARG A 416 20.65 -0.76 11.84
N ILE A 417 19.72 -1.28 11.02
CA ILE A 417 18.91 -2.46 11.34
C ILE A 417 19.79 -3.69 11.61
N GLY A 418 20.96 -3.75 10.96
CA GLY A 418 21.93 -4.84 11.16
C GLY A 418 22.43 -5.01 12.59
N LYS A 419 22.48 -3.92 13.34
CA LYS A 419 22.96 -3.88 14.72
C LYS A 419 21.86 -4.18 15.76
N ILE A 420 20.63 -4.46 15.32
CA ILE A 420 19.54 -4.83 16.24
C ILE A 420 19.57 -6.35 16.40
N GLU A 421 19.83 -6.81 17.62
CA GLU A 421 19.62 -8.20 18.02
C GLU A 421 18.11 -8.52 18.11
N LYS A 422 17.79 -9.83 17.96
CA LYS A 422 16.40 -10.32 18.01
C LYS A 422 15.74 -10.03 19.36
#